data_db1f86c6919b2145940a988b2e1145e1
#
_entry.id   db1f86c6919b2145940a988b2e1145e1
#
_cell.length_a   1.000
_cell.length_b   1.000
_cell.length_c   1.000
_cell.angle_alpha   90.00
_cell.angle_beta   90.00
_cell.angle_gamma   90.00
#
_symmetry.space_group_name_H-M   'P 1'
#
loop_
_entity.id
_entity.type
_entity.pdbx_description
1 polymer ?
#
loop_
_entity_poly.entity_id
_entity_poly.type
_entity_poly.pdbx_seq_one_letter_code
_entity_poly.pdbx_strand_id
1 'polypeptide(L)'
;MNITIIGRKCTPRESFKERAELKLKKVEKFFGPEADAKVTATVEKNIKIVEITLSKGGFIFRSQERSQDLEDALDKCVDSLIRQIRKNKTRLAKRIRD
;
A
#
# COMPACT_ATOMS: atom_id res chain seq x y z
N MET A 1 -9.27 -8.22 0.85
CA MET A 1 -7.82 -7.92 0.90
C MET A 1 -7.28 -8.20 2.29
N ASN A 2 -6.24 -8.98 2.37
CA ASN A 2 -5.54 -9.20 3.65
C ASN A 2 -4.54 -8.10 3.86
N ILE A 3 -4.72 -7.33 4.93
CA ILE A 3 -3.86 -6.19 5.23
C ILE A 3 -3.05 -6.47 6.48
N THR A 4 -1.73 -6.38 6.37
CA THR A 4 -0.81 -6.52 7.49
C THR A 4 -0.08 -5.20 7.68
N ILE A 5 -0.11 -4.67 8.90
CA ILE A 5 0.54 -3.39 9.20
C ILE A 5 1.64 -3.64 10.24
N ILE A 6 2.86 -3.23 9.89
CA ILE A 6 4.04 -3.44 10.73
C ILE A 6 4.70 -2.09 11.03
N GLY A 7 5.11 -1.90 12.27
CA GLY A 7 5.90 -0.74 12.65
C GLY A 7 7.36 -1.14 12.87
N ARG A 8 8.28 -0.34 12.35
CA ARG A 8 9.71 -0.48 12.61
C ARG A 8 10.19 0.76 13.34
N LYS A 9 10.77 0.58 14.52
CA LYS A 9 11.21 1.69 15.38
C LYS A 9 10.06 2.62 15.75
N CYS A 10 8.83 2.10 15.68
CA CYS A 10 7.61 2.82 16.05
C CYS A 10 6.47 1.84 16.23
N THR A 11 5.43 2.30 16.93
CA THR A 11 4.17 1.58 17.02
C THR A 11 3.12 2.43 16.30
N PRO A 12 2.63 1.98 15.14
CA PRO A 12 1.63 2.76 14.40
C PRO A 12 0.38 2.99 15.24
N ARG A 13 -0.13 4.22 15.20
CA ARG A 13 -1.34 4.57 15.94
C ARG A 13 -2.55 3.95 15.28
N GLU A 14 -3.63 3.81 16.06
CA GLU A 14 -4.87 3.28 15.55
C GLU A 14 -5.41 4.12 14.38
N SER A 15 -5.25 5.44 14.45
CA SER A 15 -5.66 6.34 13.37
C SER A 15 -4.92 6.06 12.06
N PHE A 16 -3.63 5.71 12.15
CA PHE A 16 -2.86 5.32 10.97
C PHE A 16 -3.37 4.01 10.38
N LYS A 17 -3.65 3.03 11.23
CA LYS A 17 -4.16 1.73 10.79
C LYS A 17 -5.51 1.88 10.08
N GLU A 18 -6.41 2.66 10.67
CA GLU A 18 -7.73 2.92 10.10
C GLU A 18 -7.62 3.60 8.74
N ARG A 19 -6.73 4.58 8.63
CA ARG A 19 -6.50 5.29 7.37
C ARG A 19 -5.92 4.36 6.31
N ALA A 20 -4.98 3.50 6.70
CA ALA A 20 -4.39 2.53 5.78
C ALA A 20 -5.46 1.58 5.24
N GLU A 21 -6.30 1.05 6.11
CA GLU A 21 -7.39 0.17 5.70
C GLU A 21 -8.36 0.85 4.76
N LEU A 22 -8.73 2.09 5.09
CA LEU A 22 -9.65 2.86 4.28
C LEU A 22 -9.10 3.15 2.89
N LYS A 23 -7.83 3.57 2.83
CA LYS A 23 -7.16 3.86 1.56
C LYS A 23 -6.97 2.60 0.71
N LEU A 24 -6.62 1.49 1.35
CA LEU A 24 -6.40 0.24 0.63
C LEU A 24 -7.69 -0.35 0.08
N LYS A 25 -8.84 -0.04 0.66
CA LYS A 25 -10.13 -0.41 0.08
C LYS A 25 -10.33 0.20 -1.31
N LYS A 26 -9.80 1.39 -1.53
CA LYS A 26 -9.86 2.03 -2.85
C LYS A 26 -8.97 1.28 -3.84
N VAL A 27 -7.81 0.83 -3.38
CA VAL A 27 -6.88 0.05 -4.19
C VAL A 27 -7.52 -1.29 -4.56
N GLU A 28 -8.26 -1.88 -3.63
CA GLU A 28 -8.95 -3.15 -3.84
C GLU A 28 -9.90 -3.10 -5.04
N LYS A 29 -10.51 -1.96 -5.31
CA LYS A 29 -11.40 -1.80 -6.46
C LYS A 29 -10.67 -1.98 -7.79
N PHE A 30 -9.38 -1.70 -7.82
CA PHE A 30 -8.56 -1.84 -9.03
C PHE A 30 -7.84 -3.17 -9.09
N PHE A 31 -7.46 -3.71 -7.94
CA PHE A 31 -6.60 -4.87 -7.86
C PHE A 31 -7.34 -6.16 -7.49
N GLY A 32 -8.48 -6.05 -6.83
CA GLY A 32 -9.32 -7.18 -6.44
C GLY A 32 -9.22 -7.54 -4.97
N PRO A 33 -10.25 -8.24 -4.45
CA PRO A 33 -10.36 -8.54 -3.01
C PRO A 33 -9.41 -9.64 -2.52
N GLU A 34 -8.83 -10.41 -3.41
CA GLU A 34 -7.96 -11.53 -3.04
C GLU A 34 -6.50 -11.13 -2.86
N ALA A 35 -6.19 -9.85 -3.01
CA ALA A 35 -4.83 -9.35 -2.88
C ALA A 35 -4.38 -9.32 -1.43
N ASP A 36 -3.05 -9.44 -1.24
CA ASP A 36 -2.42 -9.24 0.05
C ASP A 36 -1.70 -7.89 0.05
N ALA A 37 -1.84 -7.16 1.13
CA ALA A 37 -1.17 -5.86 1.29
C ALA A 37 -0.36 -5.87 2.57
N LYS A 38 0.91 -5.51 2.46
CA LYS A 38 1.79 -5.37 3.61
C LYS A 38 2.21 -3.91 3.71
N VAL A 39 1.86 -3.27 4.81
CA VAL A 39 2.20 -1.88 5.07
C VAL A 39 3.26 -1.85 6.17
N THR A 40 4.41 -1.25 5.87
CA THR A 40 5.47 -1.07 6.86
C THR A 40 5.70 0.40 7.10
N ALA A 41 5.52 0.83 8.35
CA ALA A 41 5.77 2.20 8.77
C ALA A 41 7.07 2.23 9.57
N THR A 42 7.99 3.11 9.18
CA THR A 42 9.28 3.25 9.85
C THR A 42 9.48 4.70 10.28
N VAL A 43 9.96 4.87 11.51
CA VAL A 43 10.33 6.21 12.01
C VAL A 43 11.82 6.21 12.30
N GLU A 44 12.55 7.07 11.61
CA GLU A 44 13.98 7.26 11.82
C GLU A 44 14.28 8.73 11.94
N LYS A 45 14.73 9.14 13.14
CA LYS A 45 15.00 10.55 13.44
C LYS A 45 13.74 11.38 13.15
N ASN A 46 13.84 12.32 12.20
CA ASN A 46 12.72 13.18 11.85
C ASN A 46 12.00 12.75 10.58
N ILE A 47 12.39 11.62 10.02
CA ILE A 47 11.84 11.14 8.77
C ILE A 47 10.96 9.92 9.02
N LYS A 48 9.80 9.91 8.39
CA LYS A 48 8.85 8.81 8.49
C LYS A 48 8.68 8.20 7.11
N ILE A 49 8.76 6.88 7.05
CA ILE A 49 8.77 6.13 5.80
C ILE A 49 7.61 5.15 5.82
N VAL A 50 6.87 5.07 4.72
CA VAL A 50 5.83 4.06 4.54
C VAL A 50 6.15 3.28 3.28
N GLU A 51 6.16 1.96 3.41
CA GLU A 51 6.31 1.05 2.27
C GLU A 51 5.08 0.17 2.20
N ILE A 52 4.51 0.02 1.00
CA ILE A 52 3.39 -0.86 0.77
C ILE A 52 3.75 -1.84 -0.33
N THR A 53 3.53 -3.12 -0.06
CA THR A 53 3.69 -4.19 -1.05
C THR A 53 2.33 -4.83 -1.27
N LEU A 54 1.88 -4.83 -2.51
CA LEU A 54 0.66 -5.51 -2.92
C LEU A 54 1.03 -6.73 -3.75
N SER A 55 0.40 -7.86 -3.48
CA SER A 55 0.64 -9.07 -4.25
C SER A 55 -0.66 -9.80 -4.55
N LYS A 56 -0.76 -10.32 -5.77
CA LYS A 56 -1.90 -11.13 -6.21
C LYS A 56 -1.53 -11.86 -7.50
N GLY A 57 -1.68 -13.17 -7.49
CA GLY A 57 -1.55 -13.96 -8.71
C GLY A 57 -0.25 -13.78 -9.47
N GLY A 58 0.85 -13.62 -8.78
CA GLY A 58 2.15 -13.40 -9.39
C GLY A 58 2.49 -11.95 -9.71
N PHE A 59 1.53 -11.05 -9.53
CA PHE A 59 1.80 -9.61 -9.65
C PHE A 59 2.22 -9.06 -8.30
N ILE A 60 3.27 -8.24 -8.31
CA ILE A 60 3.74 -7.56 -7.12
C ILE A 60 3.93 -6.08 -7.47
N PHE A 61 3.26 -5.23 -6.71
CA PHE A 61 3.42 -3.78 -6.81
C PHE A 61 3.97 -3.28 -5.48
N ARG A 62 4.96 -2.42 -5.56
CA ARG A 62 5.61 -1.89 -4.37
C ARG A 62 5.80 -0.39 -4.49
N SER A 63 5.56 0.31 -3.40
CA SER A 63 5.82 1.74 -3.33
C SER A 63 6.40 2.08 -1.97
N GLN A 64 7.32 3.03 -1.95
CA GLN A 64 7.91 3.54 -0.72
C GLN A 64 7.97 5.05 -0.81
N GLU A 65 7.47 5.71 0.22
CA GLU A 65 7.46 7.18 0.28
C GLU A 65 7.90 7.64 1.65
N ARG A 66 8.49 8.81 1.71
CA ARG A 66 8.93 9.40 2.97
C ARG A 66 8.32 10.79 3.14
N SER A 67 8.12 11.17 4.39
CA SER A 67 7.56 12.47 4.73
C SER A 67 7.86 12.78 6.19
N GLN A 68 7.52 13.96 6.63
CA GLN A 68 7.59 14.32 8.06
C GLN A 68 6.39 13.75 8.83
N ASP A 69 5.39 13.25 8.13
CA ASP A 69 4.15 12.72 8.69
C ASP A 69 3.86 11.35 8.06
N LEU A 70 3.59 10.35 8.91
CA LEU A 70 3.28 8.98 8.45
C LEU A 70 2.03 8.95 7.58
N GLU A 71 1.01 9.73 7.91
CA GLU A 71 -0.23 9.75 7.13
C GLU A 71 -0.01 10.32 5.75
N ASP A 72 0.80 11.36 5.64
CA ASP A 72 1.16 11.94 4.35
C ASP A 72 1.96 10.96 3.50
N ALA A 73 2.92 10.28 4.11
CA ALA A 73 3.71 9.25 3.43
C ALA A 73 2.81 8.11 2.94
N LEU A 74 1.83 7.72 3.76
CA LEU A 74 0.85 6.69 3.39
C LEU A 74 0.03 7.11 2.18
N ASP A 75 -0.48 8.33 2.18
CA ASP A 75 -1.29 8.86 1.07
C ASP A 75 -0.50 8.86 -0.23
N LYS A 76 0.74 9.33 -0.19
CA LYS A 76 1.63 9.35 -1.36
C LYS A 76 1.91 7.93 -1.86
N CYS A 77 2.10 7.00 -0.93
CA CYS A 77 2.35 5.60 -1.24
C CYS A 77 1.16 4.97 -1.98
N VAL A 78 -0.04 5.20 -1.48
CA VAL A 78 -1.27 4.69 -2.09
C VAL A 78 -1.47 5.28 -3.48
N ASP A 79 -1.26 6.59 -3.64
CA ASP A 79 -1.38 7.25 -4.94
C ASP A 79 -0.41 6.66 -5.96
N SER A 80 0.83 6.37 -5.52
CA SER A 80 1.83 5.75 -6.36
C SER A 80 1.40 4.35 -6.81
N LEU A 81 0.85 3.56 -5.89
CA LEU A 81 0.36 2.22 -6.20
C LEU A 81 -0.78 2.27 -7.22
N ILE A 82 -1.71 3.18 -7.04
CA ILE A 82 -2.82 3.33 -7.97
C ILE A 82 -2.31 3.65 -9.37
N ARG A 83 -1.33 4.54 -9.48
CA ARG A 83 -0.72 4.87 -10.77
C ARG A 83 -0.07 3.65 -11.41
N GLN A 84 0.65 2.85 -10.63
CA GLN A 84 1.30 1.63 -11.11
C GLN A 84 0.26 0.63 -11.63
N ILE A 85 -0.82 0.44 -10.88
CA ILE A 85 -1.88 -0.48 -11.26
C ILE A 85 -2.55 -0.04 -12.56
N ARG A 86 -2.85 1.25 -12.68
CA ARG A 86 -3.46 1.80 -13.89
C ARG A 86 -2.57 1.61 -15.11
N LYS A 87 -1.28 1.81 -14.96
CA LYS A 87 -0.31 1.61 -16.03
C LYS A 87 -0.29 0.17 -16.52
N ASN A 88 -0.58 -0.78 -15.65
CA ASN A 88 -0.53 -2.21 -15.96
C ASN A 88 -1.91 -2.85 -16.07
N LYS A 89 -2.95 -2.04 -16.25
CA LYS A 89 -4.34 -2.52 -16.26
C LYS A 89 -4.58 -3.61 -17.29
N THR A 90 -4.10 -3.42 -18.51
CA THR A 90 -4.28 -4.41 -19.57
C THR A 90 -3.60 -5.72 -19.24
N ARG A 91 -2.41 -5.65 -18.68
CA ARG A 91 -1.66 -6.83 -18.25
C ARG A 91 -2.39 -7.59 -17.16
N LEU A 92 -2.91 -6.86 -16.17
CA LEU A 92 -3.67 -7.45 -15.08
C LEU A 92 -4.94 -8.12 -15.56
N ALA A 93 -5.71 -7.44 -16.40
CA ALA A 93 -6.95 -7.98 -16.96
C ALA A 93 -6.69 -9.24 -17.77
N LYS A 94 -5.66 -9.22 -18.59
CA LYS A 94 -5.28 -10.36 -19.42
C LYS A 94 -4.88 -11.57 -18.57
N ARG A 95 -4.14 -11.33 -17.50
CA ARG A 95 -3.68 -12.42 -16.62
C ARG A 95 -4.79 -12.97 -15.73
N ILE A 96 -5.71 -12.12 -15.32
CA ILE A 96 -6.83 -12.54 -14.48
C ILE A 96 -7.83 -13.37 -15.25
N ARG A 97 -7.96 -13.13 -16.55
CA ARG A 97 -8.85 -13.92 -17.42
C ARG A 97 -8.33 -15.32 -17.73
N ASP A 98 -7.04 -15.48 -17.66
CA ASP A 98 -6.43 -16.79 -17.88
C ASP A 98 -6.45 -17.61 -16.59
#